data_9facc6871c8ef6d84d780ae5ba599286
#
_entry.id   9facc6871c8ef6d84d780ae5ba599286
#
_cell.length_a   1.000
_cell.length_b   1.000
_cell.length_c   1.000
_cell.angle_alpha   90.00
_cell.angle_beta   90.00
_cell.angle_gamma   90.00
#
_symmetry.space_group_name_H-M   'P 1'
#
loop_
_entity.id
_entity.type
_entity.pdbx_description
1 polymer ?
#
loop_
_entity_poly.entity_id
_entity_poly.type
_entity_poly.pdbx_seq_one_letter_code
_entity_poly.pdbx_strand_id
1 'polypeptide(L)'
;IFRSALKEAGYHIRIFSDYKDGIEACDYLFIDSKTHKKDWNARYDQTLEKLSYYNAKTKVIWCDQADSSGTFLGQVLPHIHKYLKAQLLKDRNEYLKTHYASRIYAQYYHEKYGIQDEQAYIQEPVKDQKDLSKLDISWNSGLMNYGLFGPYSQRLREHIPINALLYFAKPLRKASAERPMDITCRMGISYPRETMRFQRLKIRELLKDHLPTNKL
;
A
#
# COMPACT_ATOMS: atom_id res chain seq x y z
N ILE A 1 1.27 -10.11 15.40
CA ILE A 1 2.72 -10.31 15.62
C ILE A 1 3.19 -9.45 16.79
N PHE A 2 2.92 -8.18 16.80
CA PHE A 2 3.46 -7.24 17.81
C PHE A 2 2.54 -7.00 19.01
N ARG A 3 1.47 -7.81 19.19
CA ARG A 3 0.46 -7.56 20.21
C ARG A 3 1.03 -7.59 21.66
N SER A 4 1.92 -8.55 21.95
CA SER A 4 2.58 -8.63 23.26
C SER A 4 3.48 -7.42 23.51
N ALA A 5 4.35 -7.08 22.55
CA ALA A 5 5.23 -5.93 22.67
C ALA A 5 4.47 -4.61 22.82
N LEU A 6 3.37 -4.46 22.10
CA LEU A 6 2.51 -3.27 22.24
C LEU A 6 1.79 -3.23 23.58
N LYS A 7 1.35 -4.39 24.10
CA LYS A 7 0.76 -4.49 25.44
C LYS A 7 1.78 -4.14 26.53
N GLU A 8 3.02 -4.64 26.41
CA GLU A 8 4.13 -4.31 27.31
C GLU A 8 4.47 -2.82 27.28
N ALA A 9 4.35 -2.18 26.11
CA ALA A 9 4.49 -0.74 25.92
C ALA A 9 3.25 0.08 26.38
N GLY A 10 2.26 -0.56 27.02
CA GLY A 10 1.07 0.10 27.59
C GLY A 10 -0.10 0.31 26.61
N TYR A 11 -0.02 -0.25 25.38
CA TYR A 11 -1.11 -0.14 24.42
C TYR A 11 -2.13 -1.27 24.56
N HIS A 12 -3.41 -0.93 24.66
CA HIS A 12 -4.54 -1.86 24.66
C HIS A 12 -5.13 -1.97 23.26
N ILE A 13 -4.98 -3.14 22.59
CA ILE A 13 -5.43 -3.36 21.23
C ILE A 13 -6.66 -4.26 21.22
N ARG A 14 -7.73 -3.74 20.59
CA ARG A 14 -8.93 -4.52 20.23
C ARG A 14 -8.98 -4.65 18.71
N ILE A 15 -9.33 -5.84 18.20
CA ILE A 15 -9.44 -6.10 16.77
C ILE A 15 -10.90 -6.45 16.47
N PHE A 16 -11.45 -5.79 15.46
CA PHE A 16 -12.80 -6.00 14.98
C PHE A 16 -12.75 -6.43 13.51
N SER A 17 -13.63 -7.34 13.13
CA SER A 17 -13.78 -7.76 11.73
C SER A 17 -14.81 -6.93 10.99
N ASP A 18 -15.61 -6.15 11.71
CA ASP A 18 -16.68 -5.32 11.17
C ASP A 18 -16.94 -4.12 12.10
N TYR A 19 -17.72 -3.17 11.62
CA TYR A 19 -18.20 -2.04 12.42
C TYR A 19 -19.23 -2.53 13.45
N LYS A 20 -18.98 -2.20 14.71
CA LYS A 20 -19.83 -2.55 15.85
C LYS A 20 -19.99 -1.34 16.75
N ASP A 21 -21.07 -1.32 17.52
CA ASP A 21 -21.28 -0.28 18.52
C ASP A 21 -20.14 -0.27 19.55
N GLY A 22 -19.71 0.92 19.95
CA GLY A 22 -18.61 1.13 20.90
C GLY A 22 -17.20 0.92 20.34
N ILE A 23 -17.04 0.73 19.02
CA ILE A 23 -15.71 0.66 18.37
C ILE A 23 -14.95 1.98 18.55
N GLU A 24 -15.67 3.09 18.64
CA GLU A 24 -15.12 4.43 18.84
C GLU A 24 -14.62 4.71 20.27
N ALA A 25 -14.88 3.79 21.22
CA ALA A 25 -14.38 3.93 22.59
C ALA A 25 -12.89 3.55 22.66
N CYS A 26 -12.05 4.36 22.01
CA CYS A 26 -10.60 4.24 21.93
C CYS A 26 -9.97 5.59 21.57
N ASP A 27 -8.67 5.76 21.79
CA ASP A 27 -7.94 6.97 21.42
C ASP A 27 -7.67 7.04 19.91
N TYR A 28 -7.46 5.88 19.27
CA TYR A 28 -7.17 5.74 17.86
C TYR A 28 -7.92 4.56 17.25
N LEU A 29 -8.61 4.81 16.16
CA LEU A 29 -9.29 3.78 15.36
C LEU A 29 -8.55 3.58 14.03
N PHE A 30 -7.86 2.45 13.89
CA PHE A 30 -7.18 2.08 12.64
C PHE A 30 -8.12 1.30 11.75
N ILE A 31 -8.33 1.81 10.53
CA ILE A 31 -9.23 1.19 9.54
C ILE A 31 -8.42 0.72 8.32
N ASP A 32 -8.46 -0.57 8.04
CA ASP A 32 -7.84 -1.15 6.84
C ASP A 32 -8.68 -0.85 5.60
N SER A 33 -8.08 -0.23 4.60
CA SER A 33 -8.74 0.12 3.32
C SER A 33 -9.34 -1.09 2.59
N LYS A 34 -8.79 -2.29 2.77
CA LYS A 34 -9.33 -3.53 2.17
C LYS A 34 -10.70 -3.91 2.68
N THR A 35 -11.06 -3.49 3.88
CA THR A 35 -12.40 -3.71 4.45
C THR A 35 -13.48 -3.08 3.57
N HIS A 36 -13.15 -1.98 2.87
CA HIS A 36 -14.07 -1.24 2.02
C HIS A 36 -13.92 -1.54 0.53
N LYS A 37 -12.90 -2.31 0.11
CA LYS A 37 -12.56 -2.47 -1.31
C LYS A 37 -13.71 -3.05 -2.15
N LYS A 38 -14.46 -4.00 -1.61
CA LYS A 38 -15.54 -4.68 -2.36
C LYS A 38 -16.75 -3.78 -2.60
N ASP A 39 -17.05 -2.93 -1.63
CA ASP A 39 -18.27 -2.12 -1.61
C ASP A 39 -17.98 -0.64 -1.88
N TRP A 40 -16.73 -0.28 -2.15
CA TRP A 40 -16.32 1.12 -2.26
C TRP A 40 -17.20 1.93 -3.21
N ASN A 41 -17.41 1.43 -4.42
CA ASN A 41 -18.23 2.14 -5.42
C ASN A 41 -19.72 2.14 -5.08
N ALA A 42 -20.21 1.06 -4.45
CA ALA A 42 -21.63 0.92 -4.13
C ALA A 42 -22.03 1.65 -2.83
N ARG A 43 -21.08 1.84 -1.90
CA ARG A 43 -21.33 2.41 -0.55
C ARG A 43 -20.40 3.58 -0.24
N TYR A 44 -19.96 4.26 -1.26
CA TYR A 44 -19.00 5.34 -1.15
C TYR A 44 -19.43 6.40 -0.12
N ASP A 45 -20.62 7.02 -0.33
CA ASP A 45 -21.11 8.07 0.56
C ASP A 45 -21.30 7.59 1.99
N GLN A 46 -21.90 6.40 2.16
CA GLN A 46 -22.09 5.79 3.48
C GLN A 46 -20.76 5.53 4.21
N THR A 47 -19.71 5.18 3.45
CA THR A 47 -18.39 4.98 4.02
C THR A 47 -17.80 6.30 4.51
N LEU A 48 -17.91 7.37 3.73
CA LEU A 48 -17.43 8.69 4.13
C LEU A 48 -18.17 9.25 5.34
N GLU A 49 -19.49 9.06 5.38
CA GLU A 49 -20.32 9.43 6.53
C GLU A 49 -19.91 8.69 7.81
N LYS A 50 -19.68 7.36 7.72
CA LYS A 50 -19.18 6.57 8.85
C LYS A 50 -17.80 7.04 9.32
N LEU A 51 -16.88 7.32 8.39
CA LEU A 51 -15.56 7.85 8.74
C LEU A 51 -15.68 9.19 9.48
N SER A 52 -16.52 10.09 8.99
CA SER A 52 -16.79 11.36 9.67
C SER A 52 -17.37 11.17 11.06
N TYR A 53 -18.36 10.28 11.20
CA TYR A 53 -18.98 9.96 12.48
C TYR A 53 -17.97 9.47 13.51
N TYR A 54 -17.09 8.52 13.10
CA TYR A 54 -16.06 8.02 14.01
C TYR A 54 -14.98 9.06 14.27
N ASN A 55 -14.57 9.83 13.25
CA ASN A 55 -13.53 10.85 13.42
C ASN A 55 -13.94 12.02 14.32
N ALA A 56 -15.25 12.24 14.46
CA ALA A 56 -15.79 13.20 15.45
C ALA A 56 -15.67 12.70 16.91
N LYS A 57 -15.53 11.39 17.12
CA LYS A 57 -15.49 10.76 18.46
C LYS A 57 -14.09 10.28 18.85
N THR A 58 -13.31 9.83 17.90
CA THR A 58 -11.95 9.30 18.07
C THR A 58 -11.07 9.66 16.88
N LYS A 59 -9.75 9.50 17.01
CA LYS A 59 -8.82 9.77 15.90
C LYS A 59 -8.83 8.61 14.91
N VAL A 60 -9.46 8.79 13.76
CA VAL A 60 -9.48 7.78 12.70
C VAL A 60 -8.19 7.81 11.89
N ILE A 61 -7.52 6.67 11.82
CA ILE A 61 -6.32 6.42 11.04
C ILE A 61 -6.66 5.49 9.89
N TRP A 62 -6.63 5.99 8.66
CA TRP A 62 -6.85 5.17 7.47
C TRP A 62 -5.56 4.50 7.03
N CYS A 63 -5.55 3.17 6.96
CA CYS A 63 -4.42 2.35 6.54
C CYS A 63 -4.61 1.88 5.09
N ASP A 64 -4.00 2.57 4.14
CA ASP A 64 -4.07 2.20 2.73
C ASP A 64 -3.11 1.06 2.39
N GLN A 65 -3.68 -0.07 1.98
CA GLN A 65 -2.96 -1.29 1.60
C GLN A 65 -2.59 -1.34 0.10
N ALA A 66 -2.86 -0.27 -0.66
CA ALA A 66 -2.45 -0.23 -2.07
C ALA A 66 -0.92 -0.08 -2.19
N ASP A 67 -0.34 -0.85 -3.08
CA ASP A 67 1.12 -0.97 -3.29
C ASP A 67 1.73 0.16 -4.14
N SER A 68 0.92 0.94 -4.83
CA SER A 68 1.38 2.01 -5.72
C SER A 68 1.28 3.38 -5.05
N SER A 69 2.33 4.19 -5.16
CA SER A 69 2.33 5.58 -4.70
C SER A 69 1.27 6.46 -5.39
N GLY A 70 0.91 6.14 -6.64
CA GLY A 70 -0.11 6.87 -7.40
C GLY A 70 -1.54 6.44 -7.08
N THR A 71 -1.78 5.21 -6.61
CA THR A 71 -3.12 4.76 -6.22
C THR A 71 -3.43 5.29 -4.83
N PHE A 72 -4.43 6.16 -4.72
CA PHE A 72 -4.67 6.92 -3.52
C PHE A 72 -6.16 7.33 -3.45
N LEU A 73 -6.77 7.26 -2.28
CA LEU A 73 -8.17 7.61 -2.05
C LEU A 73 -8.27 8.98 -1.39
N GLY A 74 -8.02 10.05 -2.16
CA GLY A 74 -8.00 11.43 -1.66
C GLY A 74 -9.30 11.89 -1.02
N GLN A 75 -10.42 11.33 -1.46
CA GLN A 75 -11.76 11.64 -0.96
C GLN A 75 -11.96 11.27 0.52
N VAL A 76 -11.13 10.34 1.05
CA VAL A 76 -11.19 9.95 2.46
C VAL A 76 -10.58 11.02 3.39
N LEU A 77 -9.64 11.81 2.90
CA LEU A 77 -8.87 12.75 3.72
C LEU A 77 -9.69 13.73 4.56
N PRO A 78 -10.76 14.36 4.06
CA PRO A 78 -11.58 15.27 4.87
C PRO A 78 -12.21 14.59 6.10
N HIS A 79 -12.43 13.28 6.02
CA HIS A 79 -13.21 12.48 6.98
C HIS A 79 -12.37 11.73 8.01
N ILE A 80 -11.04 11.92 8.03
CA ILE A 80 -10.10 11.19 8.89
C ILE A 80 -9.08 12.11 9.53
N HIS A 81 -8.43 11.59 10.57
CA HIS A 81 -7.33 12.27 11.27
C HIS A 81 -5.98 12.08 10.55
N LYS A 82 -5.66 10.85 10.10
CA LYS A 82 -4.41 10.50 9.42
C LYS A 82 -4.64 9.47 8.32
N TYR A 83 -3.87 9.58 7.24
CA TYR A 83 -3.83 8.64 6.14
C TYR A 83 -2.44 8.00 6.07
N LEU A 84 -2.36 6.71 6.32
CA LEU A 84 -1.11 5.95 6.31
C LEU A 84 -1.02 5.08 5.05
N LYS A 85 0.09 5.20 4.33
CA LYS A 85 0.37 4.44 3.13
C LYS A 85 1.83 4.01 3.07
N ALA A 86 2.09 2.78 2.56
CA ALA A 86 3.45 2.25 2.48
C ALA A 86 4.36 3.04 1.53
N GLN A 87 3.79 3.64 0.49
CA GLN A 87 4.51 4.41 -0.52
C GLN A 87 3.73 5.67 -0.87
N LEU A 88 4.32 6.82 -0.69
CA LEU A 88 3.78 8.11 -1.09
C LEU A 88 4.71 8.79 -2.09
N LEU A 89 4.15 9.64 -2.95
CA LEU A 89 4.95 10.50 -3.84
C LEU A 89 5.84 11.42 -3.00
N LYS A 90 7.07 11.64 -3.42
CA LYS A 90 8.02 12.52 -2.73
C LYS A 90 7.48 13.95 -2.67
N ASP A 91 7.03 14.47 -3.81
CA ASP A 91 6.28 15.72 -3.86
C ASP A 91 4.79 15.42 -3.62
N ARG A 92 4.28 15.85 -2.47
CA ARG A 92 2.88 15.67 -2.08
C ARG A 92 1.92 16.51 -2.92
N ASN A 93 2.39 17.62 -3.49
CA ASN A 93 1.56 18.49 -4.34
C ASN A 93 1.11 17.79 -5.62
N GLU A 94 1.79 16.72 -6.03
CA GLU A 94 1.34 15.90 -7.15
C GLU A 94 -0.03 15.24 -6.91
N TYR A 95 -0.46 15.08 -5.66
CA TYR A 95 -1.81 14.60 -5.33
C TYR A 95 -2.92 15.67 -5.54
N LEU A 96 -2.56 16.92 -5.74
CA LEU A 96 -3.48 18.00 -6.12
C LEU A 96 -3.76 18.07 -7.63
N LYS A 97 -3.05 17.22 -8.40
CA LYS A 97 -3.14 17.18 -9.87
C LYS A 97 -3.81 15.91 -10.35
N THR A 98 -4.43 16.02 -11.52
CA THR A 98 -4.94 14.86 -12.24
C THR A 98 -3.85 14.32 -13.15
N HIS A 99 -3.56 13.03 -13.05
CA HIS A 99 -2.62 12.33 -13.92
C HIS A 99 -3.32 11.27 -14.76
N TYR A 100 -2.89 11.10 -16.01
CA TYR A 100 -3.36 10.02 -16.86
C TYR A 100 -3.18 8.66 -16.17
N ALA A 101 -4.25 7.86 -16.15
CA ALA A 101 -4.31 6.59 -15.42
C ALA A 101 -3.85 6.69 -13.95
N SER A 102 -4.02 7.86 -13.31
CA SER A 102 -3.69 8.17 -11.92
C SER A 102 -2.21 7.99 -11.55
N ARG A 103 -1.29 8.12 -12.51
CA ARG A 103 0.13 7.89 -12.28
C ARG A 103 1.03 8.81 -13.10
N ILE A 104 2.01 9.41 -12.45
CA ILE A 104 2.98 10.32 -13.09
C ILE A 104 3.70 9.62 -14.25
N TYR A 105 4.13 8.37 -14.09
CA TYR A 105 4.82 7.66 -15.16
C TYR A 105 3.88 7.30 -16.32
N ALA A 106 2.61 7.00 -16.06
CA ALA A 106 1.64 6.75 -17.11
C ALA A 106 1.36 8.03 -17.92
N GLN A 107 1.23 9.18 -17.25
CA GLN A 107 1.17 10.49 -17.88
C GLN A 107 2.37 10.73 -18.79
N TYR A 108 3.59 10.51 -18.30
CA TYR A 108 4.82 10.68 -19.08
C TYR A 108 4.84 9.81 -20.35
N TYR A 109 4.48 8.52 -20.25
CA TYR A 109 4.49 7.64 -21.42
C TYR A 109 3.35 7.94 -22.39
N HIS A 110 2.20 8.35 -21.87
CA HIS A 110 1.08 8.80 -22.68
C HIS A 110 1.46 10.05 -23.49
N GLU A 111 1.98 11.08 -22.86
CA GLU A 111 2.34 12.34 -23.53
C GLU A 111 3.51 12.19 -24.49
N LYS A 112 4.57 11.48 -24.07
CA LYS A 112 5.80 11.41 -24.86
C LYS A 112 5.73 10.41 -26.03
N TYR A 113 4.97 9.32 -25.87
CA TYR A 113 4.94 8.22 -26.83
C TYR A 113 3.54 7.91 -27.38
N GLY A 114 2.52 8.65 -26.99
CA GLY A 114 1.15 8.43 -27.44
C GLY A 114 0.52 7.12 -26.93
N ILE A 115 1.09 6.49 -25.88
CA ILE A 115 0.60 5.21 -25.38
C ILE A 115 -0.74 5.42 -24.67
N GLN A 116 -1.72 4.57 -25.00
CA GLN A 116 -3.05 4.60 -24.40
C GLN A 116 -3.35 3.30 -23.67
N ASP A 117 -3.85 3.42 -22.44
CA ASP A 117 -4.37 2.29 -21.68
C ASP A 117 -5.83 2.02 -22.08
N GLU A 118 -6.24 0.75 -22.23
CA GLU A 118 -7.63 0.38 -22.56
C GLU A 118 -8.63 0.91 -21.52
N GLN A 119 -8.21 0.94 -20.25
CA GLN A 119 -8.98 1.47 -19.14
C GLN A 119 -8.11 2.44 -18.32
N ALA A 120 -8.12 3.70 -18.70
CA ALA A 120 -7.45 4.76 -17.97
C ALA A 120 -8.35 5.22 -16.81
N TYR A 121 -8.26 4.55 -15.66
CA TYR A 121 -8.90 5.07 -14.44
C TYR A 121 -8.21 6.36 -14.01
N ILE A 122 -8.97 7.44 -13.96
CA ILE A 122 -8.49 8.74 -13.48
C ILE A 122 -9.01 8.95 -12.07
N GLN A 123 -8.10 9.08 -11.13
CA GLN A 123 -8.40 9.38 -9.74
C GLN A 123 -8.65 10.88 -9.57
N GLU A 124 -9.66 11.24 -8.80
CA GLU A 124 -9.88 12.64 -8.42
C GLU A 124 -8.71 13.17 -7.58
N PRO A 125 -8.24 14.39 -7.87
CA PRO A 125 -7.20 15.01 -7.07
C PRO A 125 -7.71 15.38 -5.68
N VAL A 126 -6.79 15.58 -4.74
CA VAL A 126 -7.10 16.14 -3.42
C VAL A 126 -7.60 17.57 -3.60
N LYS A 127 -8.73 17.90 -3.00
CA LYS A 127 -9.39 19.21 -3.17
C LYS A 127 -8.78 20.28 -2.29
N ASP A 128 -8.41 19.96 -1.06
CA ASP A 128 -7.83 20.93 -0.11
C ASP A 128 -6.36 20.58 0.17
N GLN A 129 -5.47 21.52 -0.13
CA GLN A 129 -4.04 21.36 0.14
C GLN A 129 -3.72 21.08 1.62
N LYS A 130 -4.54 21.58 2.54
CA LYS A 130 -4.37 21.32 3.98
C LYS A 130 -4.44 19.84 4.32
N ASP A 131 -5.24 19.07 3.57
CA ASP A 131 -5.40 17.64 3.78
C ASP A 131 -4.13 16.84 3.47
N LEU A 132 -3.19 17.39 2.69
CA LEU A 132 -1.89 16.76 2.45
C LEU A 132 -1.07 16.57 3.73
N SER A 133 -1.29 17.39 4.75
CA SER A 133 -0.65 17.25 6.07
C SER A 133 -1.05 15.99 6.82
N LYS A 134 -2.17 15.37 6.43
CA LYS A 134 -2.65 14.11 7.01
C LYS A 134 -1.93 12.89 6.45
N LEU A 135 -1.20 13.04 5.32
CA LEU A 135 -0.50 11.94 4.66
C LEU A 135 0.79 11.59 5.41
N ASP A 136 0.94 10.30 5.70
CA ASP A 136 2.14 9.78 6.35
C ASP A 136 2.50 8.39 5.85
N ILE A 137 3.76 7.99 6.06
CA ILE A 137 4.27 6.70 5.63
C ILE A 137 4.00 5.66 6.70
N SER A 138 3.31 4.58 6.33
CA SER A 138 3.23 3.38 7.14
C SER A 138 4.42 2.46 6.87
N TRP A 139 4.65 1.49 7.76
CA TRP A 139 5.63 0.44 7.45
C TRP A 139 5.17 -0.46 6.31
N ASN A 140 6.13 -1.01 5.61
CA ASN A 140 5.88 -1.95 4.55
C ASN A 140 5.44 -3.32 5.15
N SER A 141 4.36 -3.89 4.62
CA SER A 141 3.91 -5.24 4.94
C SER A 141 4.96 -6.33 4.66
N GLY A 142 6.01 -6.05 3.89
CA GLY A 142 7.15 -6.92 3.63
C GLY A 142 8.01 -7.26 4.86
N LEU A 143 7.78 -6.60 5.99
CA LEU A 143 8.40 -6.96 7.28
C LEU A 143 7.79 -8.22 7.92
N MET A 144 6.71 -8.76 7.37
CA MET A 144 6.13 -10.01 7.87
C MET A 144 7.01 -11.20 7.47
N ASN A 145 7.45 -11.95 8.48
CA ASN A 145 8.18 -13.19 8.24
C ASN A 145 7.22 -14.32 7.88
N TYR A 146 7.13 -14.64 6.61
CA TYR A 146 6.36 -15.80 6.10
C TYR A 146 7.16 -17.11 6.10
N GLY A 147 8.27 -17.18 6.88
CA GLY A 147 9.36 -18.12 6.67
C GLY A 147 9.02 -19.60 6.75
N LEU A 148 8.21 -20.09 7.69
CA LEU A 148 8.02 -21.52 7.87
C LEU A 148 6.75 -22.06 7.17
N PHE A 149 5.64 -21.34 7.25
CA PHE A 149 4.34 -21.78 6.74
C PHE A 149 3.66 -20.74 5.84
N GLY A 150 4.38 -19.70 5.42
CA GLY A 150 3.85 -18.65 4.60
C GLY A 150 2.61 -17.97 5.23
N PRO A 151 1.60 -17.61 4.42
CA PRO A 151 0.39 -16.95 4.92
C PRO A 151 -0.49 -17.85 5.81
N TYR A 152 -0.27 -19.16 5.81
CA TYR A 152 -1.03 -20.08 6.67
C TYR A 152 -0.60 -19.99 8.14
N SER A 153 0.63 -19.61 8.43
CA SER A 153 1.10 -19.41 9.80
C SER A 153 0.29 -18.36 10.56
N GLN A 154 -0.21 -17.37 9.86
CA GLN A 154 -1.04 -16.31 10.44
C GLN A 154 -2.44 -16.83 10.82
N ARG A 155 -3.05 -17.67 9.99
CA ARG A 155 -4.34 -18.30 10.30
C ARG A 155 -4.23 -19.30 11.45
N LEU A 156 -3.16 -20.10 11.46
CA LEU A 156 -2.90 -21.07 12.53
C LEU A 156 -2.71 -20.38 13.88
N ARG A 157 -2.11 -19.20 13.90
CA ARG A 157 -1.86 -18.39 15.09
C ARG A 157 -3.13 -17.83 15.74
N GLU A 158 -4.19 -17.60 14.98
CA GLU A 158 -5.48 -17.17 15.54
C GLU A 158 -6.06 -18.24 16.47
N HIS A 159 -5.67 -19.50 16.27
CA HIS A 159 -6.14 -20.65 17.01
C HIS A 159 -5.11 -21.23 17.99
N ILE A 160 -3.83 -21.00 17.76
CA ILE A 160 -2.74 -21.55 18.58
C ILE A 160 -1.79 -20.42 19.00
N PRO A 161 -1.73 -20.04 20.30
CA PRO A 161 -0.91 -18.93 20.76
C PRO A 161 0.60 -19.27 20.82
N ILE A 162 1.14 -19.90 19.80
CA ILE A 162 2.56 -20.23 19.73
C ILE A 162 3.33 -19.06 19.11
N ASN A 163 3.76 -18.13 19.94
CA ASN A 163 4.61 -17.01 19.49
C ASN A 163 5.95 -17.47 18.91
N ALA A 164 6.46 -18.63 19.29
CA ALA A 164 7.72 -19.19 18.82
C ALA A 164 7.79 -19.37 17.29
N LEU A 165 6.69 -19.73 16.62
CA LEU A 165 6.64 -19.90 15.16
C LEU A 165 6.86 -18.62 14.36
N LEU A 166 6.77 -17.46 15.00
CA LEU A 166 6.95 -16.16 14.34
C LEU A 166 8.38 -15.64 14.41
N TYR A 167 9.16 -16.11 15.36
CA TYR A 167 10.52 -15.66 15.61
C TYR A 167 11.61 -16.49 14.90
N PHE A 168 11.24 -17.52 14.14
CA PHE A 168 12.17 -18.17 13.22
C PHE A 168 12.42 -17.30 11.98
N ALA A 169 12.97 -16.10 12.23
CA ALA A 169 13.63 -15.37 11.18
C ALA A 169 14.79 -16.25 10.68
N LYS A 170 14.79 -16.64 9.41
CA LYS A 170 15.99 -17.17 8.80
C LYS A 170 17.09 -16.13 9.04
N PRO A 171 18.22 -16.52 9.64
CA PRO A 171 19.32 -15.59 9.82
C PRO A 171 19.59 -14.92 8.47
N LEU A 172 19.68 -13.60 8.46
CA LEU A 172 20.07 -12.85 7.28
C LEU A 172 21.41 -13.43 6.81
N ARG A 173 21.39 -14.13 5.68
CA ARG A 173 22.62 -14.57 5.06
C ARG A 173 23.44 -13.33 4.78
N LYS A 174 24.66 -13.27 5.34
CA LYS A 174 25.61 -12.23 4.99
C LYS A 174 25.69 -12.21 3.46
N ALA A 175 25.52 -11.04 2.85
CA ALA A 175 25.68 -10.91 1.42
C ALA A 175 27.09 -11.43 1.09
N SER A 176 27.20 -12.42 0.21
CA SER A 176 28.49 -12.86 -0.31
C SER A 176 29.15 -11.68 -1.02
N ALA A 177 30.45 -11.51 -0.84
CA ALA A 177 31.23 -10.50 -1.55
C ALA A 177 31.21 -10.76 -3.08
N GLU A 178 31.10 -12.02 -3.47
CA GLU A 178 30.95 -12.43 -4.86
C GLU A 178 29.45 -12.57 -5.20
N ARG A 179 28.96 -11.65 -6.00
CA ARG A 179 27.61 -11.73 -6.56
C ARG A 179 27.70 -12.22 -7.99
N PRO A 180 27.16 -13.40 -8.33
CA PRO A 180 27.21 -13.94 -9.69
C PRO A 180 26.36 -13.11 -10.68
N MET A 181 25.44 -12.27 -10.17
CA MET A 181 24.61 -11.38 -10.96
C MET A 181 24.66 -9.95 -10.42
N ASP A 182 24.93 -9.02 -11.31
CA ASP A 182 24.94 -7.60 -10.99
C ASP A 182 23.52 -7.04 -10.93
N ILE A 183 22.65 -7.46 -11.87
CA ILE A 183 21.28 -7.01 -11.98
C ILE A 183 20.35 -8.21 -12.20
N THR A 184 19.28 -8.29 -11.42
CA THR A 184 18.18 -9.22 -11.67
C THR A 184 16.95 -8.43 -12.09
N CYS A 185 16.48 -8.65 -13.33
CA CYS A 185 15.27 -8.04 -13.87
C CYS A 185 14.16 -9.08 -14.00
N ARG A 186 13.19 -9.06 -13.07
CA ARG A 186 12.01 -9.93 -13.08
C ARG A 186 10.76 -9.07 -13.23
N MET A 187 10.22 -8.98 -14.44
CA MET A 187 9.04 -8.17 -14.72
C MET A 187 8.02 -8.98 -15.51
N GLY A 188 6.78 -9.02 -15.03
CA GLY A 188 5.66 -9.51 -15.83
C GLY A 188 5.38 -8.55 -16.98
N ILE A 189 5.40 -9.05 -18.22
CA ILE A 189 5.09 -8.26 -19.42
C ILE A 189 3.62 -8.36 -19.82
N SER A 190 2.91 -9.38 -19.36
CA SER A 190 1.46 -9.51 -19.53
C SER A 190 0.75 -8.65 -18.48
N TYR A 191 0.42 -7.43 -18.84
CA TYR A 191 -0.26 -6.48 -17.97
C TYR A 191 -1.33 -5.72 -18.76
N PRO A 192 -2.54 -5.50 -18.20
CA PRO A 192 -3.65 -4.87 -18.92
C PRO A 192 -3.43 -3.39 -19.24
N ARG A 193 -2.42 -2.75 -18.64
CA ARG A 193 -2.09 -1.35 -18.91
C ARG A 193 -0.91 -1.23 -19.85
N GLU A 194 -1.16 -0.65 -21.00
CA GLU A 194 -0.16 -0.47 -22.07
C GLU A 194 1.00 0.43 -21.62
N THR A 195 0.74 1.49 -20.88
CA THR A 195 1.79 2.37 -20.36
C THR A 195 2.77 1.62 -19.46
N MET A 196 2.30 0.68 -18.62
CA MET A 196 3.14 -0.15 -17.78
C MET A 196 3.86 -1.24 -18.57
N ARG A 197 3.20 -1.85 -19.54
CA ARG A 197 3.79 -2.84 -20.44
C ARG A 197 4.94 -2.21 -21.22
N PHE A 198 4.71 -1.04 -21.81
CA PHE A 198 5.71 -0.28 -22.53
C PHE A 198 6.92 0.04 -21.66
N GLN A 199 6.72 0.57 -20.45
CA GLN A 199 7.80 0.85 -19.51
C GLN A 199 8.66 -0.39 -19.24
N ARG A 200 8.04 -1.53 -18.97
CA ARG A 200 8.74 -2.77 -18.66
C ARG A 200 9.54 -3.31 -19.85
N LEU A 201 8.94 -3.27 -21.05
CA LEU A 201 9.62 -3.66 -22.28
C LEU A 201 10.82 -2.76 -22.55
N LYS A 202 10.65 -1.44 -22.38
CA LYS A 202 11.73 -0.47 -22.58
C LYS A 202 12.90 -0.68 -21.61
N ILE A 203 12.62 -0.94 -20.34
CA ILE A 203 13.67 -1.29 -19.37
C ILE A 203 14.39 -2.58 -19.79
N ARG A 204 13.65 -3.61 -20.23
CA ARG A 204 14.26 -4.88 -20.68
C ARG A 204 15.15 -4.68 -21.89
N GLU A 205 14.74 -3.88 -22.86
CA GLU A 205 15.55 -3.54 -24.04
C GLU A 205 16.84 -2.82 -23.63
N LEU A 206 16.72 -1.76 -22.84
CA LEU A 206 17.89 -1.01 -22.36
C LEU A 206 18.89 -1.90 -21.59
N LEU A 207 18.39 -2.82 -20.76
CA LEU A 207 19.26 -3.77 -20.06
C LEU A 207 19.97 -4.73 -21.00
N LYS A 208 19.29 -5.22 -22.06
CA LYS A 208 19.91 -6.09 -23.07
C LYS A 208 21.02 -5.38 -23.86
N ASP A 209 20.78 -4.10 -24.18
CA ASP A 209 21.71 -3.33 -25.01
C ASP A 209 22.98 -2.92 -24.22
N HIS A 210 22.88 -2.80 -22.88
CA HIS A 210 23.95 -2.29 -22.03
C HIS A 210 24.64 -3.36 -21.17
N LEU A 211 24.08 -4.56 -21.08
CA LEU A 211 24.65 -5.66 -20.30
C LEU A 211 25.04 -6.83 -21.19
N PRO A 212 26.21 -7.45 -20.93
CA PRO A 212 26.62 -8.66 -21.67
C PRO A 212 25.59 -9.78 -21.46
N THR A 213 25.25 -10.48 -22.55
CA THR A 213 24.16 -11.48 -22.65
C THR A 213 24.30 -12.64 -21.66
N ASN A 214 25.49 -12.91 -21.18
CA ASN A 214 25.80 -13.98 -20.21
C ASN A 214 25.53 -13.59 -18.74
N LYS A 215 25.03 -12.36 -18.49
CA LYS A 215 24.69 -11.85 -17.15
C LYS A 215 23.18 -11.51 -16.99
N LEU A 216 22.36 -11.88 -17.98
CA LEU A 216 20.89 -11.68 -17.95
C LEU A 216 20.20 -13.02 -17.47
#